data_3b8752907b7c9147f7a5042aac3ed49c
#
_entry.id   3b8752907b7c9147f7a5042aac3ed49c
#
_cell.length_a   1.000
_cell.length_b   1.000
_cell.length_c   1.000
_cell.angle_alpha   90.00
_cell.angle_beta   90.00
_cell.angle_gamma   90.00
#
_symmetry.space_group_name_H-M   'P 1'
#
loop_
_entity.id
_entity.type
_entity.pdbx_description
1 polymer ?
#
loop_
_entity_poly.entity_id
_entity_poly.type
_entity_poly.pdbx_seq_one_letter_code
_entity_poly.pdbx_strand_id
1 'polypeptide(L)'
;MNSYGKVLSAISALILMFGLAACSGAKKDMSTSRAANAPVPVTVAMAVKRDVPLEIDAIGTVEPINMVSVKSMIGGEITAVNFKEGQDVKKGQLLFSIDRRPLEADLRRAQATLAKDEATAANDKAQADRYVALAKDGVVAEQVTDQMVAAAHASEELVKADHAAVENARVQLVYTSINSPIDGRTGNLAVQLGNIVKANDVPILVTINQINPIYVTFTIPEQLLPEVKRYSAQHKLKVIAQMPNDSTPAVGELTFMDNTVDRQTGTIKLKGTFVNTDRRLWPGQFVNVKLTLATQPNAITVPAPAVQTGQQGQYVYVVKQDKSVEQRKVQIARTLGQDAIVAAGVQPGETVVTDGQLRLTPASKVDIKGTGQPNQGQPTTTEAANQGSRS
;
A
#
# COMPACT_ATOMS: atom_id res chain seq x y z
N MET A 1 27.57 -64.43 53.81
CA MET A 1 28.81 -64.14 54.59
C MET A 1 28.57 -62.77 55.18
N ASN A 2 28.00 -62.80 56.26
CA ASN A 2 28.53 -62.66 57.62
C ASN A 2 28.92 -61.26 57.96
N SER A 3 28.12 -60.79 58.87
CA SER A 3 28.53 -60.23 60.13
C SER A 3 28.86 -58.76 60.17
N TYR A 4 27.91 -57.97 60.63
CA TYR A 4 28.11 -56.79 61.52
C TYR A 4 26.72 -56.21 61.90
N GLY A 5 25.90 -57.02 62.44
CA GLY A 5 24.63 -56.62 62.98
C GLY A 5 24.48 -57.12 64.42
N LYS A 6 25.14 -56.52 65.34
CA LYS A 6 24.89 -56.76 66.78
C LYS A 6 25.73 -55.87 67.71
N VAL A 7 25.83 -54.60 67.51
CA VAL A 7 26.42 -53.69 68.55
C VAL A 7 25.81 -52.29 68.52
N LEU A 8 24.53 -52.10 68.39
CA LEU A 8 23.91 -50.75 68.61
C LEU A 8 22.54 -50.87 69.25
N SER A 9 22.41 -51.75 70.25
CA SER A 9 21.17 -51.97 71.03
C SER A 9 21.31 -51.74 72.52
N ALA A 10 22.23 -50.87 72.96
CA ALA A 10 22.47 -50.74 74.41
C ALA A 10 22.78 -49.31 74.90
N ILE A 11 22.40 -48.26 74.16
CA ILE A 11 22.58 -46.82 74.60
C ILE A 11 21.31 -46.01 74.38
N SER A 12 20.14 -46.58 74.63
CA SER A 12 18.89 -45.79 74.50
C SER A 12 17.97 -45.91 75.73
N ALA A 13 18.49 -46.28 76.91
CA ALA A 13 17.68 -46.52 78.08
C ALA A 13 18.13 -45.73 79.33
N LEU A 14 18.80 -44.60 79.24
CA LEU A 14 19.22 -43.86 80.42
C LEU A 14 19.20 -42.32 80.30
N ILE A 15 18.18 -41.70 79.68
CA ILE A 15 17.90 -40.31 79.83
C ILE A 15 16.35 -40.07 79.77
N LEU A 16 15.66 -40.64 80.70
CA LEU A 16 14.25 -40.43 80.93
C LEU A 16 13.96 -40.32 82.40
N MET A 17 14.53 -39.36 83.07
CA MET A 17 14.07 -38.86 84.42
C MET A 17 14.96 -37.68 84.76
N PHE A 18 14.49 -36.48 84.43
CA PHE A 18 14.63 -35.28 85.26
C PHE A 18 14.07 -34.07 84.55
N GLY A 19 12.99 -33.46 85.04
CA GLY A 19 12.65 -32.16 84.58
C GLY A 19 11.15 -31.82 84.51
N LEU A 20 10.33 -32.22 85.48
CA LEU A 20 9.09 -31.52 85.75
C LEU A 20 9.39 -30.44 86.73
N ALA A 21 9.39 -29.18 86.34
CA ALA A 21 8.96 -28.03 87.20
C ALA A 21 8.93 -26.74 86.37
N ALA A 22 7.77 -26.10 86.42
CA ALA A 22 7.51 -24.67 86.37
C ALA A 22 7.83 -23.90 85.05
N CYS A 23 6.77 -23.42 84.35
CA CYS A 23 6.31 -22.06 84.59
C CYS A 23 5.09 -21.75 83.74
N SER A 24 4.09 -21.32 84.51
CA SER A 24 2.87 -20.66 84.04
C SER A 24 3.12 -19.44 83.20
N GLY A 25 2.22 -19.18 82.21
CA GLY A 25 1.81 -17.81 81.91
C GLY A 25 2.53 -17.13 80.76
N ALA A 26 1.93 -17.23 79.55
CA ALA A 26 1.63 -16.06 78.74
C ALA A 26 0.76 -16.54 77.53
N LYS A 27 -0.56 -16.32 77.70
CA LYS A 27 -1.45 -16.27 76.55
C LYS A 27 -0.98 -15.11 75.67
N LYS A 28 -0.25 -15.40 74.64
CA LYS A 28 -0.03 -14.46 73.51
C LYS A 28 -1.15 -14.70 72.50
N ASP A 29 -2.22 -13.93 72.68
CA ASP A 29 -3.25 -13.82 71.67
C ASP A 29 -2.57 -13.40 70.37
N MET A 30 -2.37 -14.38 69.54
CA MET A 30 -2.00 -14.14 68.13
C MET A 30 -3.23 -13.57 67.46
N SER A 31 -3.28 -12.25 67.44
CA SER A 31 -4.21 -11.47 66.60
C SER A 31 -3.85 -11.63 65.13
N THR A 32 -4.20 -12.79 64.56
CA THR A 32 -4.11 -13.10 63.14
C THR A 32 -5.33 -12.58 62.34
N SER A 33 -6.17 -11.73 62.88
CA SER A 33 -7.38 -11.26 62.19
C SER A 33 -7.33 -9.79 61.70
N ARG A 34 -6.16 -9.13 61.70
CA ARG A 34 -6.09 -7.72 61.26
C ARG A 34 -5.44 -7.47 59.89
N ALA A 35 -4.94 -8.51 59.21
CA ALA A 35 -4.34 -8.37 57.88
C ALA A 35 -5.35 -8.54 56.72
N ALA A 36 -6.56 -9.02 57.00
CA ALA A 36 -7.56 -9.32 55.94
C ALA A 36 -8.36 -8.10 55.45
N ASN A 37 -8.17 -6.90 56.03
CA ASN A 37 -9.00 -5.72 55.70
C ASN A 37 -8.19 -4.46 55.36
N ALA A 38 -6.90 -4.55 55.15
CA ALA A 38 -6.12 -3.41 54.65
C ALA A 38 -6.47 -3.13 53.20
N PRO A 39 -6.84 -1.88 52.85
CA PRO A 39 -7.13 -1.54 51.47
C PRO A 39 -5.93 -1.83 50.57
N VAL A 40 -6.15 -2.57 49.48
CA VAL A 40 -5.09 -2.90 48.51
C VAL A 40 -4.84 -1.68 47.64
N PRO A 41 -3.58 -1.19 47.51
CA PRO A 41 -3.28 -0.08 46.61
C PRO A 41 -3.41 -0.54 45.16
N VAL A 42 -4.20 0.20 44.35
CA VAL A 42 -4.48 -0.10 42.95
C VAL A 42 -4.41 1.16 42.11
N THR A 43 -4.07 0.97 40.82
CA THR A 43 -4.29 1.98 39.80
C THR A 43 -5.58 1.65 39.05
N VAL A 44 -6.33 2.67 38.70
CA VAL A 44 -7.63 2.51 38.04
C VAL A 44 -7.74 3.35 36.80
N ALA A 45 -8.60 2.93 35.89
CA ALA A 45 -8.98 3.72 34.70
C ALA A 45 -10.51 3.68 34.52
N MET A 46 -11.04 4.69 33.86
CA MET A 46 -12.47 4.77 33.57
C MET A 46 -12.76 4.08 32.22
N ALA A 47 -13.83 3.31 32.18
CA ALA A 47 -14.37 2.78 30.93
C ALA A 47 -15.03 3.92 30.13
N VAL A 48 -14.50 4.21 28.95
CA VAL A 48 -14.95 5.33 28.10
C VAL A 48 -15.66 4.83 26.86
N LYS A 49 -16.68 5.58 26.45
CA LYS A 49 -17.27 5.43 25.11
C LYS A 49 -16.44 6.24 24.11
N ARG A 50 -16.05 5.61 23.04
CA ARG A 50 -15.43 6.30 21.90
C ARG A 50 -15.72 5.56 20.59
N ASP A 51 -15.57 6.28 19.49
CA ASP A 51 -15.63 5.72 18.18
C ASP A 51 -14.31 4.99 17.89
N VAL A 52 -14.41 3.69 17.57
CA VAL A 52 -13.24 2.84 17.35
C VAL A 52 -13.26 2.33 15.90
N PRO A 53 -12.21 2.64 15.13
CA PRO A 53 -12.13 2.13 13.77
C PRO A 53 -11.88 0.61 13.77
N LEU A 54 -12.54 -0.07 12.84
CA LEU A 54 -12.26 -1.46 12.49
C LEU A 54 -11.23 -1.44 11.36
N GLU A 55 -9.98 -1.75 11.68
CA GLU A 55 -8.85 -1.64 10.77
C GLU A 55 -8.20 -3.00 10.52
N ILE A 56 -7.65 -3.15 9.32
CA ILE A 56 -6.74 -4.23 8.94
C ILE A 56 -5.38 -3.60 8.72
N ASP A 57 -4.39 -4.06 9.46
CA ASP A 57 -3.00 -3.66 9.29
C ASP A 57 -2.33 -4.53 8.21
N ALA A 58 -1.57 -3.91 7.32
CA ALA A 58 -0.82 -4.58 6.27
C ALA A 58 0.46 -3.80 5.96
N ILE A 59 1.39 -4.44 5.25
CA ILE A 59 2.55 -3.77 4.66
C ILE A 59 2.26 -3.60 3.17
N GLY A 60 2.49 -2.41 2.66
CA GLY A 60 2.29 -2.07 1.26
C GLY A 60 3.55 -1.57 0.58
N THR A 61 3.53 -1.59 -0.74
CA THR A 61 4.53 -1.00 -1.61
C THR A 61 3.89 0.08 -2.47
N VAL A 62 4.55 1.20 -2.58
CA VAL A 62 4.12 2.30 -3.44
C VAL A 62 4.43 1.96 -4.90
N GLU A 63 3.45 2.07 -5.78
CA GLU A 63 3.57 1.79 -7.21
C GLU A 63 3.03 2.97 -8.04
N PRO A 64 3.67 3.31 -9.19
CA PRO A 64 3.08 4.30 -10.09
C PRO A 64 1.77 3.76 -10.69
N ILE A 65 0.81 4.65 -10.99
CA ILE A 65 -0.42 4.24 -11.69
C ILE A 65 -0.09 3.71 -13.09
N ASN A 66 0.74 4.44 -13.82
CA ASN A 66 1.24 4.06 -15.12
C ASN A 66 2.75 4.17 -15.13
N MET A 67 3.40 3.16 -15.70
CA MET A 67 4.83 3.13 -15.96
C MET A 67 5.03 2.81 -17.44
N VAL A 68 5.72 3.69 -18.16
CA VAL A 68 6.00 3.51 -19.58
C VAL A 68 7.50 3.54 -19.81
N SER A 69 7.97 2.48 -20.45
CA SER A 69 9.35 2.39 -20.95
C SER A 69 9.37 2.91 -22.38
N VAL A 70 9.90 4.11 -22.57
CA VAL A 70 9.99 4.76 -23.88
C VAL A 70 11.11 4.09 -24.70
N LYS A 71 10.76 3.64 -25.90
CA LYS A 71 11.69 3.03 -26.87
C LYS A 71 11.59 3.74 -28.20
N SER A 72 12.62 3.63 -29.03
CA SER A 72 12.55 4.09 -30.41
C SER A 72 11.80 3.07 -31.29
N MET A 73 10.94 3.55 -32.19
CA MET A 73 10.30 2.73 -33.22
C MET A 73 11.13 2.63 -34.51
N ILE A 74 12.16 3.48 -34.64
CA ILE A 74 13.07 3.51 -35.80
C ILE A 74 14.52 3.54 -35.36
N GLY A 75 15.44 3.18 -36.28
CA GLY A 75 16.88 3.33 -36.08
C GLY A 75 17.34 4.73 -36.47
N GLY A 76 18.40 5.22 -35.79
CA GLY A 76 19.05 6.46 -36.15
C GLY A 76 19.86 7.06 -35.00
N GLU A 77 20.54 8.18 -35.25
CA GLU A 77 21.31 8.94 -34.25
C GLU A 77 20.39 9.86 -33.48
N ILE A 78 20.58 9.94 -32.15
CA ILE A 78 19.88 10.90 -31.31
C ILE A 78 20.51 12.28 -31.50
N THR A 79 19.74 13.19 -32.08
CA THR A 79 20.19 14.57 -32.39
C THR A 79 19.81 15.58 -31.31
N ALA A 80 18.80 15.27 -30.48
CA ALA A 80 18.43 16.12 -29.36
C ALA A 80 17.78 15.32 -28.22
N VAL A 81 18.04 15.76 -26.97
CA VAL A 81 17.34 15.33 -25.76
C VAL A 81 16.71 16.58 -25.13
N ASN A 82 15.38 16.66 -25.07
CA ASN A 82 14.63 17.87 -24.74
C ASN A 82 14.09 17.88 -23.30
N PHE A 83 14.67 17.10 -22.41
CA PHE A 83 14.30 17.04 -21.00
C PHE A 83 15.54 16.76 -20.14
N LYS A 84 15.42 16.92 -18.83
CA LYS A 84 16.44 16.54 -17.83
C LYS A 84 15.99 15.30 -17.08
N GLU A 85 16.92 14.49 -16.61
CA GLU A 85 16.62 13.37 -15.72
C GLU A 85 15.83 13.82 -14.48
N GLY A 86 14.81 13.05 -14.10
CA GLY A 86 13.95 13.41 -12.98
C GLY A 86 13.01 14.59 -13.22
N GLN A 87 12.90 15.11 -14.45
CA GLN A 87 11.97 16.17 -14.80
C GLN A 87 10.55 15.63 -14.94
N ASP A 88 9.57 16.45 -14.56
CA ASP A 88 8.17 16.18 -14.87
C ASP A 88 7.89 16.55 -16.33
N VAL A 89 7.24 15.64 -17.05
CA VAL A 89 6.88 15.80 -18.45
C VAL A 89 5.37 15.61 -18.63
N LYS A 90 4.82 16.26 -19.64
CA LYS A 90 3.41 16.13 -20.01
C LYS A 90 3.25 15.20 -21.22
N LYS A 91 2.11 14.54 -21.31
CA LYS A 91 1.71 13.78 -22.49
C LYS A 91 1.85 14.65 -23.75
N GLY A 92 2.50 14.09 -24.78
CA GLY A 92 2.79 14.80 -26.03
C GLY A 92 4.03 15.68 -26.01
N GLN A 93 4.69 15.89 -24.88
CA GLN A 93 5.95 16.64 -24.80
C GLN A 93 7.06 15.90 -25.53
N LEU A 94 7.81 16.60 -26.39
CA LEU A 94 8.94 16.08 -27.11
C LEU A 94 10.07 15.72 -26.13
N LEU A 95 10.54 14.47 -26.21
CA LEU A 95 11.61 13.92 -25.36
C LEU A 95 12.92 13.79 -26.15
N PHE A 96 12.87 13.08 -27.26
CA PHE A 96 14.03 12.82 -28.11
C PHE A 96 13.74 13.18 -29.55
N SER A 97 14.78 13.58 -30.26
CA SER A 97 14.78 13.71 -31.71
C SER A 97 15.83 12.80 -32.31
N ILE A 98 15.45 12.04 -33.34
CA ILE A 98 16.32 11.22 -34.14
C ILE A 98 16.63 11.93 -35.45
N ASP A 99 17.79 11.66 -36.09
CA ASP A 99 18.17 12.27 -37.38
C ASP A 99 17.10 12.02 -38.43
N ARG A 100 16.48 13.10 -38.87
CA ARG A 100 15.37 13.09 -39.83
C ARG A 100 15.81 13.07 -41.28
N ARG A 101 17.06 13.51 -41.56
CA ARG A 101 17.58 13.73 -42.94
C ARG A 101 17.42 12.53 -43.87
N PRO A 102 17.75 11.28 -43.44
CA PRO A 102 17.55 10.11 -44.30
C PRO A 102 16.07 9.89 -44.66
N LEU A 103 15.18 9.96 -43.66
CA LEU A 103 13.75 9.72 -43.83
C LEU A 103 13.05 10.85 -44.61
N GLU A 104 13.51 12.10 -44.46
CA GLU A 104 13.06 13.22 -45.31
C GLU A 104 13.46 13.03 -46.76
N ALA A 105 14.66 12.47 -47.04
CA ALA A 105 15.08 12.13 -48.38
C ALA A 105 14.22 10.99 -48.97
N ASP A 106 13.91 9.98 -48.17
CA ASP A 106 13.02 8.89 -48.61
C ASP A 106 11.59 9.38 -48.90
N LEU A 107 11.06 10.27 -48.06
CA LEU A 107 9.75 10.89 -48.30
C LEU A 107 9.75 11.71 -49.60
N ARG A 108 10.80 12.52 -49.86
CA ARG A 108 10.91 13.26 -51.13
C ARG A 108 11.02 12.31 -52.35
N ARG A 109 11.73 11.19 -52.22
CA ARG A 109 11.82 10.18 -53.26
C ARG A 109 10.44 9.57 -53.56
N ALA A 110 9.70 9.16 -52.54
CA ALA A 110 8.34 8.62 -52.68
C ALA A 110 7.39 9.62 -53.34
N GLN A 111 7.44 10.89 -52.93
CA GLN A 111 6.65 11.98 -53.52
C GLN A 111 6.99 12.23 -55.01
N ALA A 112 8.27 12.16 -55.35
CA ALA A 112 8.68 12.32 -56.75
C ALA A 112 8.22 11.14 -57.63
N THR A 113 8.23 9.90 -57.10
CA THR A 113 7.69 8.73 -57.81
C THR A 113 6.18 8.90 -58.01
N LEU A 114 5.43 9.27 -56.98
CA LEU A 114 3.99 9.54 -57.07
C LEU A 114 3.69 10.58 -58.17
N ALA A 115 4.39 11.72 -58.14
CA ALA A 115 4.15 12.80 -59.12
C ALA A 115 4.43 12.35 -60.57
N LYS A 116 5.46 11.50 -60.81
CA LYS A 116 5.74 10.90 -62.10
C LYS A 116 4.59 10.00 -62.53
N ASP A 117 4.12 9.11 -61.66
CA ASP A 117 3.11 8.12 -62.03
C ASP A 117 1.70 8.71 -62.10
N GLU A 118 1.41 9.80 -61.35
CA GLU A 118 0.21 10.64 -61.55
C GLU A 118 0.19 11.26 -62.94
N ALA A 119 1.33 11.80 -63.47
CA ALA A 119 1.43 12.32 -64.79
C ALA A 119 1.24 11.23 -65.87
N THR A 120 1.75 10.02 -65.62
CA THR A 120 1.56 8.86 -66.51
C THR A 120 0.09 8.44 -66.55
N ALA A 121 -0.56 8.30 -65.38
CA ALA A 121 -1.95 7.93 -65.29
C ALA A 121 -2.89 8.97 -65.93
N ALA A 122 -2.57 10.26 -65.81
CA ALA A 122 -3.33 11.33 -66.45
C ALA A 122 -3.22 11.21 -68.01
N ASN A 123 -2.03 10.87 -68.53
CA ASN A 123 -1.85 10.67 -69.99
C ASN A 123 -2.59 9.41 -70.47
N ASP A 124 -2.45 8.27 -69.76
CA ASP A 124 -3.12 7.04 -70.11
C ASP A 124 -4.62 7.15 -70.09
N LYS A 125 -5.16 7.84 -69.06
CA LYS A 125 -6.59 8.17 -68.96
C LYS A 125 -7.05 9.01 -70.16
N ALA A 126 -6.32 10.06 -70.49
CA ALA A 126 -6.66 10.90 -71.63
C ALA A 126 -6.60 10.16 -72.99
N GLN A 127 -5.70 9.16 -73.10
CA GLN A 127 -5.64 8.23 -74.24
C GLN A 127 -6.86 7.33 -74.26
N ALA A 128 -7.15 6.62 -73.17
CA ALA A 128 -8.33 5.76 -73.05
C ALA A 128 -9.63 6.50 -73.39
N ASP A 129 -9.84 7.70 -72.85
CA ASP A 129 -11.02 8.52 -73.14
C ASP A 129 -11.15 8.86 -74.64
N ARG A 130 -10.02 9.15 -75.30
CA ARG A 130 -9.98 9.37 -76.77
C ARG A 130 -10.35 8.13 -77.54
N TYR A 131 -9.77 6.96 -77.17
CA TYR A 131 -10.05 5.70 -77.90
C TYR A 131 -11.49 5.24 -77.68
N VAL A 132 -12.07 5.43 -76.49
CA VAL A 132 -13.48 5.19 -76.19
C VAL A 132 -14.38 6.04 -77.09
N ALA A 133 -14.04 7.30 -77.30
CA ALA A 133 -14.78 8.19 -78.23
C ALA A 133 -14.67 7.71 -79.71
N LEU A 134 -13.48 7.39 -80.15
CA LEU A 134 -13.26 6.89 -81.52
C LEU A 134 -13.92 5.53 -81.82
N ALA A 135 -14.03 4.66 -80.80
CA ALA A 135 -14.71 3.37 -80.92
C ALA A 135 -16.21 3.55 -81.09
N LYS A 136 -16.83 4.54 -80.40
CA LYS A 136 -18.22 4.89 -80.64
C LYS A 136 -18.53 5.33 -82.09
N ASP A 137 -17.56 5.96 -82.73
CA ASP A 137 -17.68 6.40 -84.11
C ASP A 137 -17.27 5.29 -85.12
N GLY A 138 -16.96 4.10 -84.62
CA GLY A 138 -16.58 2.94 -85.42
C GLY A 138 -15.18 3.06 -86.12
N VAL A 139 -14.32 3.94 -85.70
CA VAL A 139 -13.02 4.24 -86.27
C VAL A 139 -11.90 3.29 -85.84
N VAL A 140 -12.02 2.70 -84.58
CA VAL A 140 -10.99 1.81 -84.05
C VAL A 140 -11.59 0.50 -83.59
N ALA A 141 -10.76 -0.59 -83.56
CA ALA A 141 -11.17 -1.89 -83.10
C ALA A 141 -11.39 -1.88 -81.54
N GLU A 142 -12.45 -2.57 -81.05
CA GLU A 142 -12.78 -2.73 -79.69
C GLU A 142 -11.62 -3.25 -78.82
N GLN A 143 -10.87 -4.23 -79.32
CA GLN A 143 -9.67 -4.78 -78.68
C GLN A 143 -8.61 -3.70 -78.32
N VAL A 144 -8.41 -2.71 -79.19
CA VAL A 144 -7.46 -1.61 -78.86
C VAL A 144 -7.99 -0.69 -77.78
N THR A 145 -9.30 -0.43 -77.83
CA THR A 145 -9.95 0.37 -76.83
C THR A 145 -9.86 -0.28 -75.41
N ASP A 146 -10.14 -1.61 -75.38
CA ASP A 146 -10.01 -2.36 -74.11
C ASP A 146 -8.59 -2.35 -73.55
N GLN A 147 -7.57 -2.44 -74.46
CA GLN A 147 -6.16 -2.31 -74.06
C GLN A 147 -5.86 -0.93 -73.42
N MET A 148 -6.36 0.16 -74.02
CA MET A 148 -6.11 1.50 -73.53
C MET A 148 -6.84 1.74 -72.18
N VAL A 149 -8.06 1.24 -72.03
CA VAL A 149 -8.82 1.29 -70.78
C VAL A 149 -8.11 0.46 -69.70
N ALA A 150 -7.69 -0.74 -69.99
CA ALA A 150 -6.94 -1.59 -69.06
C ALA A 150 -5.59 -0.94 -68.62
N ALA A 151 -4.87 -0.28 -69.57
CA ALA A 151 -3.65 0.45 -69.22
C ALA A 151 -3.92 1.66 -68.33
N ALA A 152 -5.00 2.42 -68.56
CA ALA A 152 -5.40 3.53 -67.70
C ALA A 152 -5.77 3.04 -66.31
N HIS A 153 -6.52 1.95 -66.18
CA HIS A 153 -6.80 1.37 -64.87
C HIS A 153 -5.54 0.88 -64.14
N ALA A 154 -4.61 0.25 -64.86
CA ALA A 154 -3.35 -0.21 -64.27
C ALA A 154 -2.51 0.96 -63.73
N SER A 155 -2.42 2.06 -64.46
CA SER A 155 -1.71 3.27 -64.01
C SER A 155 -2.42 3.99 -62.88
N GLU A 156 -3.77 3.99 -62.84
CA GLU A 156 -4.54 4.52 -61.68
C GLU A 156 -4.27 3.71 -60.39
N GLU A 157 -4.20 2.37 -60.50
CA GLU A 157 -3.90 1.52 -59.32
C GLU A 157 -2.45 1.70 -58.86
N LEU A 158 -1.50 1.96 -59.78
CA LEU A 158 -0.11 2.28 -59.44
C LEU A 158 -0.02 3.58 -58.62
N VAL A 159 -0.76 4.62 -59.01
CA VAL A 159 -0.85 5.87 -58.25
C VAL A 159 -1.36 5.64 -56.83
N LYS A 160 -2.35 4.75 -56.64
CA LYS A 160 -2.84 4.39 -55.29
C LYS A 160 -1.76 3.69 -54.46
N ALA A 161 -0.97 2.82 -55.05
CA ALA A 161 0.15 2.18 -54.38
C ALA A 161 1.23 3.19 -53.96
N ASP A 162 1.51 4.19 -54.83
CA ASP A 162 2.47 5.25 -54.50
C ASP A 162 1.98 6.19 -53.41
N HIS A 163 0.69 6.50 -53.36
CA HIS A 163 0.10 7.22 -52.26
C HIS A 163 0.34 6.48 -50.93
N ALA A 164 0.14 5.17 -50.90
CA ALA A 164 0.42 4.36 -49.70
C ALA A 164 1.92 4.38 -49.35
N ALA A 165 2.83 4.39 -50.33
CA ALA A 165 4.27 4.52 -50.10
C ALA A 165 4.65 5.88 -49.50
N VAL A 166 4.05 6.98 -49.95
CA VAL A 166 4.22 8.33 -49.38
C VAL A 166 3.74 8.39 -47.97
N GLU A 167 2.55 7.83 -47.66
CA GLU A 167 2.04 7.80 -46.31
C GLU A 167 2.93 6.97 -45.36
N ASN A 168 3.45 5.83 -45.81
CA ASN A 168 4.42 5.04 -45.03
C ASN A 168 5.68 5.84 -44.71
N ALA A 169 6.28 6.51 -45.70
CA ALA A 169 7.45 7.37 -45.48
C ALA A 169 7.14 8.54 -44.52
N ARG A 170 5.94 9.10 -44.58
CA ARG A 170 5.48 10.15 -43.65
C ARG A 170 5.35 9.64 -42.23
N VAL A 171 4.78 8.44 -42.03
CA VAL A 171 4.66 7.80 -40.71
C VAL A 171 6.04 7.53 -40.11
N GLN A 172 6.99 7.03 -40.92
CA GLN A 172 8.35 6.84 -40.42
C GLN A 172 9.03 8.13 -40.00
N LEU A 173 8.78 9.23 -40.72
CA LEU A 173 9.27 10.55 -40.34
C LEU A 173 8.67 11.04 -39.00
N VAL A 174 7.41 10.75 -38.73
CA VAL A 174 6.79 11.06 -37.42
C VAL A 174 7.50 10.37 -36.28
N TYR A 175 7.95 9.12 -36.45
CA TYR A 175 8.67 8.36 -35.42
C TYR A 175 10.05 8.92 -35.08
N THR A 176 10.59 9.88 -35.84
CA THR A 176 11.83 10.59 -35.49
C THR A 176 11.65 11.50 -34.27
N SER A 177 10.43 11.89 -33.98
CA SER A 177 10.06 12.74 -32.82
C SER A 177 9.43 11.86 -31.74
N ILE A 178 10.18 11.55 -30.70
CA ILE A 178 9.72 10.68 -29.63
C ILE A 178 9.11 11.54 -28.51
N ASN A 179 7.80 11.44 -28.37
CA ASN A 179 7.03 12.21 -27.41
C ASN A 179 6.63 11.35 -26.21
N SER A 180 6.38 12.01 -25.05
CA SER A 180 5.86 11.33 -23.87
C SER A 180 4.44 10.81 -24.11
N PRO A 181 4.15 9.51 -23.88
CA PRO A 181 2.80 8.96 -24.01
C PRO A 181 1.89 9.28 -22.83
N ILE A 182 2.46 9.68 -21.67
CA ILE A 182 1.75 9.94 -20.42
C ILE A 182 2.30 11.18 -19.72
N ASP A 183 1.51 11.75 -18.79
CA ASP A 183 2.01 12.69 -17.80
C ASP A 183 2.80 11.92 -16.75
N GLY A 184 3.97 12.39 -16.35
CA GLY A 184 4.77 11.69 -15.33
C GLY A 184 6.15 12.28 -15.13
N ARG A 185 6.93 11.60 -14.31
CA ARG A 185 8.32 11.94 -14.01
C ARG A 185 9.27 11.01 -14.74
N THR A 186 10.25 11.58 -15.41
CA THR A 186 11.30 10.81 -16.11
C THR A 186 12.26 10.18 -15.12
N GLY A 187 12.70 8.96 -15.42
CA GLY A 187 13.81 8.29 -14.74
C GLY A 187 15.17 8.75 -15.27
N ASN A 188 16.18 7.92 -15.03
CA ASN A 188 17.51 8.11 -15.58
C ASN A 188 17.52 7.93 -17.11
N LEU A 189 18.42 8.63 -17.78
CA LEU A 189 18.65 8.60 -19.21
C LEU A 189 19.58 7.42 -19.55
N ALA A 190 19.09 6.47 -20.32
CA ALA A 190 19.92 5.31 -20.72
C ALA A 190 20.75 5.56 -21.97
N VAL A 191 20.44 6.63 -22.72
CA VAL A 191 21.11 7.01 -23.96
C VAL A 191 21.42 8.50 -23.98
N GLN A 192 22.50 8.88 -24.66
CA GLN A 192 22.95 10.27 -24.73
C GLN A 192 22.88 10.81 -26.15
N LEU A 193 23.03 12.12 -26.28
CA LEU A 193 23.18 12.81 -27.55
C LEU A 193 24.31 12.16 -28.38
N GLY A 194 24.07 11.91 -29.67
CA GLY A 194 25.01 11.25 -30.54
C GLY A 194 25.00 9.72 -30.53
N ASN A 195 24.27 9.10 -29.59
CA ASN A 195 24.12 7.65 -29.59
C ASN A 195 23.24 7.18 -30.77
N ILE A 196 23.63 6.08 -31.37
CA ILE A 196 22.83 5.41 -32.41
C ILE A 196 21.90 4.40 -31.72
N VAL A 197 20.61 4.53 -31.97
CA VAL A 197 19.56 3.60 -31.49
C VAL A 197 19.01 2.76 -32.62
N LYS A 198 18.49 1.58 -32.30
CA LYS A 198 17.79 0.71 -33.28
C LYS A 198 16.31 0.61 -32.92
N ALA A 199 15.51 0.25 -33.93
CA ALA A 199 14.06 0.06 -33.70
C ALA A 199 13.81 -1.05 -32.68
N ASN A 200 12.97 -0.79 -31.68
CA ASN A 200 12.53 -1.73 -30.66
C ASN A 200 13.66 -2.41 -29.84
N ASP A 201 14.88 -1.88 -29.90
CA ASP A 201 16.04 -2.44 -29.24
C ASP A 201 16.12 -2.09 -27.74
N VAL A 202 17.03 -2.76 -27.04
CA VAL A 202 17.50 -2.42 -25.70
C VAL A 202 18.81 -1.63 -25.87
N PRO A 203 19.00 -0.52 -25.14
CA PRO A 203 18.31 -0.09 -23.92
C PRO A 203 17.01 0.70 -24.15
N ILE A 204 16.12 0.69 -23.15
CA ILE A 204 15.00 1.62 -23.01
C ILE A 204 15.59 3.04 -22.95
N LEU A 205 15.06 3.99 -23.72
CA LEU A 205 15.58 5.36 -23.76
C LEU A 205 15.43 6.07 -22.42
N VAL A 206 14.21 6.01 -21.86
CA VAL A 206 13.84 6.54 -20.53
C VAL A 206 12.59 5.83 -20.04
N THR A 207 12.47 5.67 -18.72
CA THR A 207 11.21 5.25 -18.07
C THR A 207 10.47 6.47 -17.55
N ILE A 208 9.16 6.53 -17.77
CA ILE A 208 8.28 7.58 -17.25
C ILE A 208 7.29 6.96 -16.29
N ASN A 209 7.27 7.45 -15.04
CA ASN A 209 6.37 7.01 -14.00
C ASN A 209 5.34 8.10 -13.69
N GLN A 210 4.05 7.75 -13.75
CA GLN A 210 3.00 8.61 -13.25
C GLN A 210 2.94 8.49 -11.73
N ILE A 211 3.38 9.55 -11.02
CA ILE A 211 3.49 9.57 -9.56
C ILE A 211 2.37 10.35 -8.86
N ASN A 212 1.47 10.99 -9.62
CA ASN A 212 0.30 11.68 -9.10
C ASN A 212 -0.88 11.52 -10.07
N PRO A 213 -1.98 10.86 -9.65
CA PRO A 213 -2.11 10.09 -8.42
C PRO A 213 -1.17 8.86 -8.39
N ILE A 214 -1.08 8.15 -7.25
CA ILE A 214 -0.19 7.00 -7.05
C ILE A 214 -0.91 5.85 -6.37
N TYR A 215 -0.48 4.62 -6.59
CA TYR A 215 -1.00 3.44 -5.90
C TYR A 215 -0.15 3.06 -4.69
N VAL A 216 -0.81 2.54 -3.67
CA VAL A 216 -0.19 1.68 -2.66
C VAL A 216 -0.81 0.30 -2.81
N THR A 217 0.02 -0.67 -3.15
CA THR A 217 -0.36 -2.07 -3.30
C THR A 217 -0.02 -2.79 -2.00
N PHE A 218 -0.98 -3.51 -1.43
CA PHE A 218 -0.81 -4.29 -0.20
C PHE A 218 -1.61 -5.59 -0.28
N THR A 219 -1.29 -6.53 0.59
CA THR A 219 -1.97 -7.83 0.63
C THR A 219 -2.61 -8.06 1.99
N ILE A 220 -3.74 -8.75 1.99
CA ILE A 220 -4.43 -9.20 3.19
C ILE A 220 -4.68 -10.71 3.12
N PRO A 221 -4.78 -11.42 4.26
CA PRO A 221 -5.19 -12.82 4.29
C PRO A 221 -6.57 -13.04 3.65
N GLU A 222 -6.74 -14.15 2.92
CA GLU A 222 -8.00 -14.46 2.22
C GLU A 222 -9.20 -14.57 3.16
N GLN A 223 -8.98 -14.96 4.43
CA GLN A 223 -10.03 -15.08 5.43
C GLN A 223 -10.75 -13.73 5.69
N LEU A 224 -10.05 -12.62 5.47
CA LEU A 224 -10.63 -11.27 5.65
C LEU A 224 -11.38 -10.75 4.41
N LEU A 225 -11.25 -11.45 3.27
CA LEU A 225 -11.88 -11.05 2.02
C LEU A 225 -13.42 -10.90 2.09
N PRO A 226 -14.18 -11.83 2.72
CA PRO A 226 -15.63 -11.68 2.82
C PRO A 226 -16.03 -10.41 3.58
N GLU A 227 -15.27 -10.06 4.63
CA GLU A 227 -15.51 -8.87 5.43
C GLU A 227 -15.21 -7.59 4.64
N VAL A 228 -14.05 -7.52 3.97
CA VAL A 228 -13.70 -6.40 3.09
C VAL A 228 -14.74 -6.20 1.99
N LYS A 229 -15.19 -7.28 1.32
CA LYS A 229 -16.25 -7.22 0.30
C LYS A 229 -17.56 -6.67 0.85
N ARG A 230 -17.96 -7.12 2.04
CA ARG A 230 -19.20 -6.66 2.68
C ARG A 230 -19.19 -5.15 2.92
N TYR A 231 -18.09 -4.62 3.48
CA TYR A 231 -17.98 -3.19 3.76
C TYR A 231 -17.75 -2.36 2.49
N SER A 232 -16.98 -2.84 1.54
CA SER A 232 -16.74 -2.12 0.27
C SER A 232 -18.00 -2.00 -0.60
N ALA A 233 -18.97 -2.89 -0.44
CA ALA A 233 -20.28 -2.78 -1.10
C ALA A 233 -21.17 -1.66 -0.51
N GLN A 234 -20.90 -1.21 0.71
CA GLN A 234 -21.67 -0.20 1.40
C GLN A 234 -21.11 1.21 1.23
N HIS A 235 -19.78 1.33 1.20
CA HIS A 235 -19.07 2.61 1.09
C HIS A 235 -17.64 2.41 0.61
N LYS A 236 -17.00 3.50 0.17
CA LYS A 236 -15.59 3.51 -0.17
C LYS A 236 -14.75 3.33 1.09
N LEU A 237 -13.84 2.36 1.05
CA LEU A 237 -12.97 2.06 2.19
C LEU A 237 -11.77 3.00 2.19
N LYS A 238 -11.51 3.61 3.34
CA LYS A 238 -10.37 4.49 3.56
C LYS A 238 -9.10 3.66 3.74
N VAL A 239 -8.04 4.06 3.05
CA VAL A 239 -6.71 3.47 3.18
C VAL A 239 -5.77 4.54 3.71
N ILE A 240 -5.07 4.24 4.79
CA ILE A 240 -4.08 5.12 5.39
C ILE A 240 -2.72 4.49 5.15
N ALA A 241 -1.80 5.23 4.54
CA ALA A 241 -0.42 4.81 4.34
C ALA A 241 0.51 5.64 5.22
N GLN A 242 1.23 4.97 6.11
CA GLN A 242 2.20 5.57 7.02
C GLN A 242 3.60 5.20 6.57
N MET A 243 4.38 6.21 6.19
CA MET A 243 5.79 6.02 5.85
C MET A 243 6.62 5.85 7.12
N PRO A 244 7.67 5.00 7.10
CA PRO A 244 8.64 4.96 8.18
C PRO A 244 9.23 6.37 8.40
N ASN A 245 9.32 6.80 9.66
CA ASN A 245 9.90 8.08 10.07
C ASN A 245 9.12 9.35 9.62
N ASP A 246 7.91 9.22 9.12
CA ASP A 246 7.04 10.35 8.83
C ASP A 246 5.79 10.28 9.73
N SER A 247 5.56 11.32 10.52
CA SER A 247 4.43 11.38 11.45
C SER A 247 3.09 11.66 10.77
N THR A 248 3.11 12.15 9.53
CA THR A 248 1.89 12.53 8.82
C THR A 248 1.45 11.42 7.87
N PRO A 249 0.34 10.71 8.14
CA PRO A 249 -0.13 9.65 7.25
C PRO A 249 -0.67 10.21 5.95
N ALA A 250 -0.44 9.51 4.84
CA ALA A 250 -1.14 9.75 3.60
C ALA A 250 -2.51 9.04 3.62
N VAL A 251 -3.53 9.70 3.08
CA VAL A 251 -4.89 9.19 3.05
C VAL A 251 -5.32 8.94 1.61
N GLY A 252 -5.83 7.76 1.35
CA GLY A 252 -6.34 7.34 0.05
C GLY A 252 -7.62 6.51 0.19
N GLU A 253 -8.09 6.00 -0.94
CA GLU A 253 -9.27 5.13 -1.02
C GLU A 253 -8.90 3.79 -1.65
N LEU A 254 -9.53 2.71 -1.19
CA LEU A 254 -9.43 1.39 -1.83
C LEU A 254 -10.14 1.46 -3.18
N THR A 255 -9.40 1.24 -4.26
CA THR A 255 -9.92 1.33 -5.64
C THR A 255 -9.86 0.03 -6.40
N PHE A 256 -9.04 -0.91 -5.94
CA PHE A 256 -8.86 -2.19 -6.61
C PHE A 256 -8.74 -3.33 -5.61
N MET A 257 -9.39 -4.43 -5.93
CA MET A 257 -9.29 -5.72 -5.26
C MET A 257 -9.07 -6.78 -6.34
N ASP A 258 -8.02 -7.57 -6.19
CA ASP A 258 -7.69 -8.60 -7.19
C ASP A 258 -8.83 -9.63 -7.29
N ASN A 259 -8.96 -10.25 -8.45
CA ASN A 259 -9.96 -11.29 -8.72
C ASN A 259 -9.47 -12.69 -8.35
N THR A 260 -8.18 -12.83 -7.98
CA THR A 260 -7.54 -14.09 -7.63
C THR A 260 -6.81 -13.99 -6.29
N VAL A 261 -6.81 -15.09 -5.54
CA VAL A 261 -6.00 -15.27 -4.34
C VAL A 261 -4.67 -15.91 -4.75
N ASP A 262 -3.58 -15.38 -4.24
CA ASP A 262 -2.27 -16.02 -4.37
C ASP A 262 -2.23 -17.29 -3.52
N ARG A 263 -2.16 -18.45 -4.19
CA ARG A 263 -2.18 -19.76 -3.54
C ARG A 263 -0.91 -20.08 -2.75
N GLN A 264 0.20 -19.41 -3.02
CA GLN A 264 1.45 -19.64 -2.31
C GLN A 264 1.45 -18.97 -0.94
N THR A 265 0.81 -17.82 -0.85
CA THR A 265 0.78 -17.00 0.37
C THR A 265 -0.58 -16.99 1.08
N GLY A 266 -1.66 -17.47 0.44
CA GLY A 266 -3.02 -17.39 0.97
C GLY A 266 -3.52 -15.95 1.12
N THR A 267 -3.02 -15.04 0.28
CA THR A 267 -3.34 -13.62 0.37
C THR A 267 -4.02 -13.09 -0.90
N ILE A 268 -4.75 -11.99 -0.77
CA ILE A 268 -5.31 -11.25 -1.88
C ILE A 268 -4.70 -9.86 -1.97
N LYS A 269 -4.42 -9.43 -3.20
CA LYS A 269 -3.83 -8.12 -3.48
C LYS A 269 -4.91 -7.04 -3.57
N LEU A 270 -4.64 -5.93 -2.92
CA LEU A 270 -5.47 -4.74 -2.90
C LEU A 270 -4.65 -3.53 -3.34
N LYS A 271 -5.30 -2.51 -3.94
CA LYS A 271 -4.64 -1.24 -4.24
C LYS A 271 -5.49 -0.09 -3.72
N GLY A 272 -4.84 0.79 -2.99
CA GLY A 272 -5.37 2.10 -2.62
C GLY A 272 -4.84 3.17 -3.56
N THR A 273 -5.69 4.11 -3.98
CA THR A 273 -5.30 5.29 -4.76
C THR A 273 -5.11 6.47 -3.84
N PHE A 274 -3.99 7.15 -4.01
CA PHE A 274 -3.59 8.29 -3.19
C PHE A 274 -3.34 9.51 -4.09
N VAL A 275 -3.83 10.65 -3.68
CA VAL A 275 -3.41 11.94 -4.23
C VAL A 275 -2.02 12.24 -3.66
N ASN A 276 -1.03 12.45 -4.52
CA ASN A 276 0.38 12.60 -4.15
C ASN A 276 0.94 13.92 -4.68
N THR A 277 0.24 15.02 -4.44
CA THR A 277 0.67 16.35 -4.89
C THR A 277 1.94 16.85 -4.20
N ASP A 278 2.13 16.44 -2.95
CA ASP A 278 3.31 16.72 -2.13
C ASP A 278 4.49 15.77 -2.43
N ARG A 279 4.27 14.74 -3.25
CA ARG A 279 5.28 13.75 -3.70
C ARG A 279 5.97 13.00 -2.57
N ARG A 280 5.30 12.84 -1.45
CA ARG A 280 5.85 12.11 -0.30
C ARG A 280 5.89 10.59 -0.53
N LEU A 281 4.90 10.07 -1.26
CA LEU A 281 4.89 8.67 -1.68
C LEU A 281 5.77 8.51 -2.92
N TRP A 282 6.77 7.64 -2.83
CA TRP A 282 7.72 7.40 -3.90
C TRP A 282 7.65 5.95 -4.40
N PRO A 283 7.62 5.71 -5.73
CA PRO A 283 7.57 4.36 -6.27
C PRO A 283 8.68 3.46 -5.73
N GLY A 284 8.31 2.24 -5.31
CA GLY A 284 9.21 1.26 -4.70
C GLY A 284 9.36 1.38 -3.18
N GLN A 285 8.81 2.41 -2.55
CA GLN A 285 8.87 2.62 -1.10
C GLN A 285 7.90 1.66 -0.38
N PHE A 286 8.35 1.12 0.76
CA PHE A 286 7.48 0.37 1.67
C PHE A 286 6.76 1.31 2.63
N VAL A 287 5.50 1.01 2.92
CA VAL A 287 4.65 1.78 3.82
C VAL A 287 3.82 0.84 4.70
N ASN A 288 3.54 1.25 5.94
CA ASN A 288 2.54 0.59 6.76
C ASN A 288 1.16 1.06 6.33
N VAL A 289 0.29 0.12 6.06
CA VAL A 289 -1.06 0.37 5.56
C VAL A 289 -2.09 0.00 6.62
N LYS A 290 -3.06 0.90 6.85
CA LYS A 290 -4.27 0.63 7.63
C LYS A 290 -5.48 0.77 6.71
N LEU A 291 -6.17 -0.35 6.48
CA LEU A 291 -7.44 -0.38 5.76
C LEU A 291 -8.57 -0.26 6.78
N THR A 292 -9.26 0.87 6.79
CA THR A 292 -10.42 1.12 7.67
C THR A 292 -11.67 0.57 7.01
N LEU A 293 -12.25 -0.48 7.59
CA LEU A 293 -13.47 -1.12 7.10
C LEU A 293 -14.72 -0.37 7.54
N ALA A 294 -14.79 0.00 8.81
CA ALA A 294 -15.89 0.73 9.41
C ALA A 294 -15.42 1.45 10.68
N THR A 295 -16.21 2.38 11.18
CA THR A 295 -16.04 2.94 12.51
C THR A 295 -17.17 2.45 13.37
N GLN A 296 -16.86 1.74 14.45
CA GLN A 296 -17.85 1.29 15.45
C GLN A 296 -18.13 2.47 16.39
N PRO A 297 -19.32 3.08 16.31
CA PRO A 297 -19.64 4.22 17.17
C PRO A 297 -19.90 3.75 18.59
N ASN A 298 -19.56 4.61 19.57
CA ASN A 298 -19.86 4.38 20.98
C ASN A 298 -19.32 3.06 21.57
N ALA A 299 -18.22 2.53 21.05
CA ALA A 299 -17.60 1.33 21.61
C ALA A 299 -17.07 1.60 23.02
N ILE A 300 -17.30 0.66 23.96
CA ILE A 300 -16.77 0.75 25.32
C ILE A 300 -15.34 0.26 25.31
N THR A 301 -14.41 1.10 25.72
CA THR A 301 -12.99 0.76 25.78
C THR A 301 -12.48 0.85 27.22
N VAL A 302 -11.62 -0.12 27.56
CA VAL A 302 -10.85 -0.14 28.81
C VAL A 302 -9.38 -0.37 28.47
N PRO A 303 -8.42 0.11 29.26
CA PRO A 303 -7.02 -0.24 29.05
C PRO A 303 -6.81 -1.76 29.07
N ALA A 304 -6.04 -2.29 28.11
CA ALA A 304 -5.79 -3.73 27.99
C ALA A 304 -5.26 -4.39 29.28
N PRO A 305 -4.39 -3.73 30.10
CA PRO A 305 -3.96 -4.30 31.39
C PRO A 305 -5.08 -4.53 32.39
N ALA A 306 -6.26 -3.87 32.26
CA ALA A 306 -7.40 -4.12 33.14
C ALA A 306 -8.05 -5.49 32.93
N VAL A 307 -7.87 -6.10 31.75
CA VAL A 307 -8.46 -7.38 31.39
C VAL A 307 -7.55 -8.52 31.89
N GLN A 308 -8.12 -9.36 32.74
CA GLN A 308 -7.45 -10.53 33.30
C GLN A 308 -8.04 -11.81 32.71
N THR A 309 -7.20 -12.83 32.57
CA THR A 309 -7.64 -14.18 32.12
C THR A 309 -7.63 -15.14 33.29
N GLY A 310 -8.77 -15.76 33.56
CA GLY A 310 -8.95 -16.76 34.63
C GLY A 310 -9.53 -18.05 34.11
N GLN A 311 -9.75 -19.02 35.02
CA GLN A 311 -10.30 -20.34 34.65
C GLN A 311 -11.70 -20.29 34.02
N GLN A 312 -12.48 -19.25 34.33
CA GLN A 312 -13.84 -19.05 33.82
C GLN A 312 -13.92 -18.09 32.62
N GLY A 313 -12.77 -17.70 32.04
CA GLY A 313 -12.67 -16.74 30.95
C GLY A 313 -12.09 -15.41 31.36
N GLN A 314 -12.29 -14.39 30.51
CA GLN A 314 -11.79 -13.03 30.74
C GLN A 314 -12.69 -12.29 31.74
N TYR A 315 -12.07 -11.51 32.62
CA TYR A 315 -12.76 -10.71 33.64
C TYR A 315 -12.01 -9.40 33.90
N VAL A 316 -12.70 -8.47 34.51
CA VAL A 316 -12.14 -7.21 35.04
C VAL A 316 -12.56 -7.03 36.51
N TYR A 317 -11.80 -6.27 37.26
CA TYR A 317 -12.23 -5.78 38.59
C TYR A 317 -12.84 -4.39 38.43
N VAL A 318 -14.14 -4.27 38.73
CA VAL A 318 -14.87 -3.00 38.75
C VAL A 318 -14.87 -2.47 40.15
N VAL A 319 -14.49 -1.21 40.37
CA VAL A 319 -14.50 -0.54 41.66
C VAL A 319 -15.88 0.08 41.91
N LYS A 320 -16.52 -0.30 43.00
CA LYS A 320 -17.81 0.25 43.43
C LYS A 320 -17.63 1.56 44.22
N GLN A 321 -18.72 2.27 44.47
CA GLN A 321 -18.71 3.53 45.19
C GLN A 321 -18.21 3.38 46.64
N ASP A 322 -18.41 2.20 47.28
CA ASP A 322 -17.93 1.84 48.60
C ASP A 322 -16.45 1.43 48.65
N LYS A 323 -15.72 1.62 47.52
CA LYS A 323 -14.32 1.20 47.30
C LYS A 323 -14.09 -0.32 47.40
N SER A 324 -15.14 -1.12 47.31
CA SER A 324 -15.00 -2.56 47.12
C SER A 324 -14.84 -2.89 45.62
N VAL A 325 -14.17 -4.02 45.33
CA VAL A 325 -14.04 -4.51 43.93
C VAL A 325 -14.98 -5.66 43.70
N GLU A 326 -15.57 -5.65 42.50
CA GLU A 326 -16.37 -6.74 41.95
C GLU A 326 -15.64 -7.37 40.80
N GLN A 327 -15.38 -8.68 40.89
CA GLN A 327 -14.88 -9.45 39.73
C GLN A 327 -16.04 -9.70 38.77
N ARG A 328 -15.95 -9.11 37.56
CA ARG A 328 -17.00 -9.20 36.57
C ARG A 328 -16.47 -9.82 35.28
N LYS A 329 -17.16 -10.86 34.82
CA LYS A 329 -16.85 -11.50 33.53
C LYS A 329 -17.12 -10.54 32.40
N VAL A 330 -16.17 -10.46 31.46
CA VAL A 330 -16.26 -9.59 30.27
C VAL A 330 -16.09 -10.40 29.00
N GLN A 331 -16.70 -9.89 27.93
CA GLN A 331 -16.45 -10.35 26.58
C GLN A 331 -15.67 -9.27 25.85
N ILE A 332 -14.45 -9.58 25.48
CA ILE A 332 -13.60 -8.68 24.69
C ILE A 332 -13.83 -8.98 23.22
N ALA A 333 -14.27 -7.98 22.45
CA ALA A 333 -14.45 -8.10 21.02
C ALA A 333 -13.10 -8.15 20.29
N ARG A 334 -12.19 -7.25 20.68
CA ARG A 334 -10.80 -7.18 20.18
C ARG A 334 -9.96 -6.24 21.03
N THR A 335 -8.65 -6.30 20.86
CA THR A 335 -7.71 -5.35 21.44
C THR A 335 -7.16 -4.45 20.34
N LEU A 336 -7.08 -3.15 20.58
CA LEU A 336 -6.54 -2.14 19.66
C LEU A 336 -5.45 -1.33 20.38
N GLY A 337 -4.20 -1.59 20.06
CA GLY A 337 -3.06 -0.97 20.73
C GLY A 337 -3.06 -1.27 22.23
N GLN A 338 -3.17 -0.24 23.05
CA GLN A 338 -3.20 -0.34 24.52
C GLN A 338 -4.61 -0.49 25.12
N ASP A 339 -5.65 -0.55 24.29
CA ASP A 339 -7.04 -0.61 24.73
C ASP A 339 -7.72 -1.90 24.30
N ALA A 340 -8.56 -2.44 25.18
CA ALA A 340 -9.47 -3.54 24.92
C ALA A 340 -10.88 -3.01 24.66
N ILE A 341 -11.51 -3.46 23.58
CA ILE A 341 -12.88 -3.12 23.22
C ILE A 341 -13.80 -4.15 23.85
N VAL A 342 -14.66 -3.69 24.76
CA VAL A 342 -15.56 -4.56 25.52
C VAL A 342 -16.90 -4.68 24.78
N ALA A 343 -17.26 -5.92 24.43
CA ALA A 343 -18.56 -6.22 23.84
C ALA A 343 -19.66 -6.31 24.90
N ALA A 344 -19.35 -6.85 26.09
CA ALA A 344 -20.29 -6.99 27.18
C ALA A 344 -19.56 -7.11 28.53
N GLY A 345 -20.21 -6.67 29.61
CA GLY A 345 -19.74 -6.86 30.98
C GLY A 345 -19.29 -5.58 31.69
N VAL A 346 -19.07 -4.47 31.00
CA VAL A 346 -18.71 -3.18 31.58
C VAL A 346 -19.62 -2.10 31.02
N GLN A 347 -20.03 -1.15 31.89
CA GLN A 347 -20.80 0.01 31.50
C GLN A 347 -19.90 1.25 31.32
N PRO A 348 -20.27 2.19 30.47
CA PRO A 348 -19.56 3.45 30.36
C PRO A 348 -19.53 4.22 31.68
N GLY A 349 -18.36 4.76 32.02
CA GLY A 349 -18.18 5.50 33.29
C GLY A 349 -17.82 4.62 34.49
N GLU A 350 -17.85 3.29 34.34
CA GLU A 350 -17.35 2.41 35.40
C GLU A 350 -15.83 2.49 35.53
N THR A 351 -15.37 2.40 36.78
CA THR A 351 -13.93 2.41 37.08
C THR A 351 -13.40 0.99 37.15
N VAL A 352 -12.39 0.68 36.36
CA VAL A 352 -11.74 -0.65 36.29
C VAL A 352 -10.32 -0.57 36.83
N VAL A 353 -9.87 -1.63 37.50
CA VAL A 353 -8.49 -1.72 38.01
C VAL A 353 -7.54 -2.09 36.87
N THR A 354 -6.46 -1.33 36.72
CA THR A 354 -5.43 -1.53 35.70
C THR A 354 -4.11 -2.06 36.24
N ASP A 355 -3.87 -1.89 37.56
CA ASP A 355 -2.69 -2.45 38.23
C ASP A 355 -3.02 -2.77 39.69
N GLY A 356 -2.30 -3.76 40.30
CA GLY A 356 -2.55 -4.26 41.64
C GLY A 356 -3.53 -5.44 41.74
N GLN A 357 -4.01 -5.96 40.58
CA GLN A 357 -5.04 -7.01 40.52
C GLN A 357 -4.65 -8.32 41.19
N LEU A 358 -3.36 -8.67 41.23
CA LEU A 358 -2.85 -9.95 41.81
C LEU A 358 -3.12 -10.12 43.28
N ARG A 359 -3.41 -9.01 43.99
CA ARG A 359 -3.68 -8.99 45.42
C ARG A 359 -5.19 -8.88 45.75
N LEU A 360 -6.03 -8.78 44.69
CA LEU A 360 -7.45 -8.62 44.85
C LEU A 360 -8.18 -9.95 44.91
N THR A 361 -9.11 -10.04 45.84
CA THR A 361 -10.14 -11.06 45.90
C THR A 361 -11.51 -10.38 45.75
N PRO A 362 -12.56 -11.10 45.33
CA PRO A 362 -13.90 -10.52 45.29
C PRO A 362 -14.26 -9.87 46.63
N ALA A 363 -14.80 -8.65 46.57
CA ALA A 363 -15.14 -7.80 47.73
C ALA A 363 -13.95 -7.18 48.50
N SER A 364 -12.71 -7.31 48.05
CA SER A 364 -11.58 -6.58 48.67
C SER A 364 -11.79 -5.07 48.58
N LYS A 365 -11.40 -4.36 49.66
CA LYS A 365 -11.35 -2.88 49.64
C LYS A 365 -10.07 -2.41 48.99
N VAL A 366 -10.18 -1.35 48.17
CA VAL A 366 -9.05 -0.77 47.45
C VAL A 366 -8.76 0.66 47.88
N ASP A 367 -7.46 1.00 47.80
CA ASP A 367 -6.97 2.36 47.96
C ASP A 367 -6.44 2.82 46.57
N ILE A 368 -7.12 3.80 45.97
CA ILE A 368 -6.82 4.28 44.63
C ILE A 368 -5.60 5.22 44.70
N LYS A 369 -4.42 4.77 44.25
CA LYS A 369 -3.18 5.55 44.28
C LYS A 369 -2.87 6.28 42.97
N GLY A 370 -3.62 6.01 41.89
CA GLY A 370 -3.45 6.69 40.62
C GLY A 370 -4.60 6.41 39.68
N THR A 371 -4.97 7.41 38.88
CA THR A 371 -5.81 7.22 37.71
C THR A 371 -4.87 7.06 36.51
N GLY A 372 -4.82 5.87 35.95
CA GLY A 372 -4.16 5.63 34.68
C GLY A 372 -4.91 6.36 33.55
N GLN A 373 -4.61 7.62 33.33
CA GLN A 373 -5.05 8.28 32.11
C GLN A 373 -4.26 7.68 30.91
N PRO A 374 -4.92 7.37 29.78
CA PRO A 374 -4.21 7.10 28.58
C PRO A 374 -3.39 8.35 28.24
N ASN A 375 -2.09 8.16 28.02
CA ASN A 375 -1.15 9.20 27.67
C ASN A 375 -1.58 9.84 26.34
N GLN A 376 -2.30 10.95 26.41
CA GLN A 376 -2.44 11.85 25.28
C GLN A 376 -1.07 12.45 25.08
N GLY A 377 -0.39 12.07 24.00
CA GLY A 377 0.93 12.55 23.65
C GLY A 377 1.01 14.07 23.78
N GLN A 378 1.63 14.53 24.85
CA GLN A 378 2.08 15.91 24.95
C GLN A 378 3.22 16.11 23.94
N PRO A 379 3.16 17.15 23.11
CA PRO A 379 4.32 17.56 22.37
C PRO A 379 5.40 18.01 23.37
N THR A 380 6.53 17.35 23.39
CA THR A 380 7.71 17.77 24.12
C THR A 380 8.16 19.12 23.60
N THR A 381 7.80 20.18 24.30
CA THR A 381 8.39 21.50 24.13
C THR A 381 9.81 21.41 24.71
N THR A 382 10.79 21.25 23.83
CA THR A 382 12.20 21.39 24.19
C THR A 382 12.44 22.87 24.39
N GLU A 383 12.43 23.30 25.63
CA GLU A 383 12.88 24.62 26.08
C GLU A 383 14.40 24.71 25.87
N ALA A 384 14.80 25.43 24.83
CA ALA A 384 16.19 25.75 24.57
C ALA A 384 16.69 26.70 25.65
N ALA A 385 17.40 26.17 26.64
CA ALA A 385 18.18 26.97 27.59
C ALA A 385 19.35 27.62 26.84
N ASN A 386 19.17 28.90 26.57
CA ASN A 386 20.21 29.83 26.15
C ASN A 386 21.10 30.14 27.39
N GLN A 387 22.32 29.62 27.43
CA GLN A 387 23.39 30.17 28.27
C GLN A 387 24.54 30.58 27.39
N GLY A 388 24.64 31.89 27.27
CA GLY A 388 25.83 32.52 26.74
C GLY A 388 26.98 32.43 27.73
N SER A 389 28.18 32.36 27.20
CA SER A 389 29.45 32.76 27.85
C SER A 389 30.49 32.94 26.78
N ARG A 390 30.83 34.16 26.55
CA ARG A 390 32.11 34.85 26.44
C ARG A 390 33.36 33.96 26.48
N SER A 391 34.10 33.94 25.43
CA SER A 391 35.52 34.38 25.31
C SER A 391 35.90 34.38 23.84
#